data_c0c32fa405181651546666f147a02943
#
_entry.id   c0c32fa405181651546666f147a02943
#
_cell.length_a   1.000
_cell.length_b   1.000
_cell.length_c   1.000
_cell.angle_alpha   90.00
_cell.angle_beta   90.00
_cell.angle_gamma   90.00
#
_symmetry.space_group_name_H-M   'P 1'
#
loop_
_entity.id
_entity.type
_entity.pdbx_description
1 polymer ?
#
loop_
_entity_poly.entity_id
_entity_poly.type
_entity_poly.pdbx_seq_one_letter_code
_entity_poly.pdbx_strand_id
1 'polypeptide(L)'
;NGGNALGTFSFDITGGGANFNLAPSVDLASKVSLGIGTVTTGNLGSGDSGFLSDLKSGGISNVQNGDLSKAQSVIDDAIKQVSSLRGRLGAFQKNTVGSTISSLGIALENTAAAESQIRDTDFAAETASLTRGQILQQAAIQSLALANSSPQAVLSLLG
;
A
#
# COMPACT_ATOMS: atom_id res chain seq x y z
N ASN A 1 21.47 29.94 43.54
CA ASN A 1 21.53 28.96 42.44
C ASN A 1 20.11 28.70 41.97
N GLY A 2 19.60 29.58 41.09
CA GLY A 2 18.32 29.42 40.41
C GLY A 2 18.48 28.53 39.20
N GLY A 3 18.17 27.27 39.34
CA GLY A 3 18.01 26.37 38.21
C GLY A 3 16.77 26.80 37.42
N ASN A 4 17.00 27.35 36.24
CA ASN A 4 15.95 27.63 35.28
C ASN A 4 15.43 26.29 34.75
N ALA A 5 14.41 25.74 35.37
CA ALA A 5 13.67 24.60 34.84
C ALA A 5 12.96 25.10 33.58
N LEU A 6 13.57 24.83 32.44
CA LEU A 6 12.87 24.95 31.18
C LEU A 6 11.68 23.99 31.23
N GLY A 7 10.49 24.57 31.45
CA GLY A 7 9.26 23.81 31.41
C GLY A 7 9.15 23.07 30.08
N THR A 8 8.91 21.81 30.16
CA THR A 8 8.56 20.98 28.95
C THR A 8 7.24 21.52 28.44
N PHE A 9 7.30 22.25 27.34
CA PHE A 9 6.10 22.62 26.60
C PHE A 9 5.70 21.42 25.75
N SER A 10 4.69 20.70 26.18
CA SER A 10 4.01 19.74 25.32
C SER A 10 2.90 20.49 24.59
N PHE A 11 3.01 20.59 23.29
CA PHE A 11 1.90 21.03 22.44
C PHE A 11 1.32 19.81 21.75
N ASP A 12 0.05 19.62 21.92
CA ASP A 12 -0.71 18.60 21.23
C ASP A 12 -1.17 19.19 19.89
N ILE A 13 -0.72 18.63 18.79
CA ILE A 13 -1.23 19.01 17.48
C ILE A 13 -2.57 18.29 17.29
N THR A 14 -3.60 18.84 17.88
CA THR A 14 -4.97 18.38 17.69
C THR A 14 -5.53 18.95 16.41
N GLY A 15 -5.68 18.11 15.44
CA GLY A 15 -6.41 18.42 14.21
C GLY A 15 -5.53 18.65 13.00
N GLY A 16 -5.57 17.77 12.09
CA GLY A 16 -5.12 18.01 10.75
C GLY A 16 -3.96 17.16 10.30
N GLY A 17 -4.06 15.88 10.44
CA GLY A 17 -3.22 14.95 9.71
C GLY A 17 -4.04 13.74 9.30
N ALA A 18 -3.90 13.30 8.06
CA ALA A 18 -4.38 11.99 7.63
C ALA A 18 -3.21 11.01 7.71
N ASN A 19 -3.42 9.90 8.40
CA ASN A 19 -2.48 8.80 8.41
C ASN A 19 -2.89 7.78 7.35
N PHE A 20 -2.00 7.54 6.41
CA PHE A 20 -2.20 6.56 5.35
C PHE A 20 -1.33 5.34 5.62
N ASN A 21 -1.92 4.14 5.59
CA ASN A 21 -1.17 2.91 5.58
C ASN A 21 -0.90 2.50 4.13
N LEU A 22 0.36 2.46 3.75
CA LEU A 22 0.79 2.21 2.37
C LEU A 22 1.30 0.78 2.13
N ALA A 23 1.32 -0.08 3.14
CA ALA A 23 1.73 -1.47 3.00
C ALA A 23 0.63 -2.43 3.42
N PRO A 24 0.68 -3.70 2.99
CA PRO A 24 -0.29 -4.73 3.37
C PRO A 24 -0.31 -5.01 4.87
N SER A 25 0.82 -4.81 5.55
CA SER A 25 0.94 -4.93 7.01
C SER A 25 0.78 -3.57 7.68
N VAL A 26 0.04 -3.53 8.78
CA VAL A 26 -0.13 -2.32 9.59
C VAL A 26 1.05 -2.20 10.55
N ASP A 27 2.16 -1.67 10.06
CA ASP A 27 3.34 -1.39 10.86
C ASP A 27 3.61 0.12 10.92
N LEU A 28 4.36 0.56 11.93
CA LEU A 28 4.72 1.96 12.11
C LEU A 28 5.54 2.50 10.91
N ALA A 29 6.37 1.65 10.32
CA ALA A 29 7.16 1.96 9.13
C ALA A 29 6.32 2.10 7.85
N SER A 30 5.11 1.55 7.85
CA SER A 30 4.18 1.58 6.71
C SER A 30 3.25 2.78 6.73
N LYS A 31 3.23 3.54 7.83
CA LYS A 31 2.36 4.69 8.00
C LYS A 31 3.04 5.96 7.52
N VAL A 32 2.40 6.65 6.61
CA VAL A 32 2.79 7.99 6.19
C VAL A 32 1.73 8.97 6.65
N SER A 33 2.16 9.97 7.43
CA SER A 33 1.28 11.04 7.89
C SER A 33 1.43 12.26 6.97
N LEU A 34 0.31 12.79 6.53
CA LEU A 34 0.25 14.03 5.79
C LEU A 34 -0.49 15.07 6.64
N GLY A 35 0.20 16.16 7.01
CA GLY A 35 -0.43 17.29 7.67
C GLY A 35 -1.40 17.98 6.73
N ILE A 36 -2.70 17.88 7.02
CA ILE A 36 -3.76 18.56 6.28
C ILE A 36 -4.27 19.68 7.20
N GLY A 37 -4.05 20.93 6.79
CA GLY A 37 -4.60 22.08 7.50
C GLY A 37 -6.13 22.07 7.45
N THR A 38 -6.75 22.56 8.52
CA THR A 38 -8.21 22.65 8.61
C THR A 38 -8.73 23.70 7.62
N VAL A 39 -9.56 23.27 6.67
CA VAL A 39 -10.17 24.12 5.65
C VAL A 39 -11.55 24.58 6.16
N THR A 40 -11.56 25.44 7.17
CA THR A 40 -12.78 26.08 7.67
C THR A 40 -12.66 27.59 7.48
N THR A 41 -13.79 28.27 7.42
CA THR A 41 -13.83 29.73 7.26
C THR A 41 -13.12 30.49 8.39
N GLY A 42 -13.01 29.88 9.58
CA GLY A 42 -12.28 30.45 10.73
C GLY A 42 -10.76 30.26 10.67
N ASN A 43 -10.26 29.39 9.78
CA ASN A 43 -8.83 29.09 9.66
C ASN A 43 -8.26 29.51 8.30
N LEU A 44 -9.12 29.81 7.33
CA LEU A 44 -8.71 30.36 6.04
C LEU A 44 -8.53 31.86 6.12
N GLY A 45 -7.31 32.33 5.83
CA GLY A 45 -6.88 33.72 5.99
C GLY A 45 -5.58 33.78 6.79
N SER A 46 -5.21 34.97 7.21
CA SER A 46 -4.01 35.19 8.03
C SER A 46 -4.30 36.12 9.19
N GLY A 47 -3.42 36.11 10.20
CA GLY A 47 -3.55 37.02 11.34
C GLY A 47 -3.49 38.50 10.96
N ASP A 48 -2.83 38.84 9.86
CA ASP A 48 -2.66 40.21 9.38
C ASP A 48 -3.83 40.69 8.51
N SER A 49 -4.31 39.82 7.60
CA SER A 49 -5.43 40.15 6.71
C SER A 49 -6.80 39.87 7.31
N GLY A 50 -6.89 38.96 8.28
CA GLY A 50 -8.13 38.44 8.86
C GLY A 50 -8.50 37.06 8.32
N PHE A 51 -9.63 36.55 8.79
CA PHE A 51 -10.13 35.22 8.40
C PHE A 51 -11.39 35.33 7.52
N LEU A 52 -11.64 34.30 6.74
CA LEU A 52 -12.82 34.24 5.87
C LEU A 52 -14.14 34.34 6.65
N SER A 53 -14.13 33.91 7.92
CA SER A 53 -15.25 34.08 8.85
C SER A 53 -15.60 35.55 9.16
N ASP A 54 -14.65 36.47 9.01
CA ASP A 54 -14.81 37.88 9.32
C ASP A 54 -15.52 38.67 8.21
N LEU A 55 -15.68 38.04 7.02
CA LEU A 55 -16.41 38.60 5.89
C LEU A 55 -17.93 38.48 6.03
N LYS A 56 -18.42 37.71 7.01
CA LYS A 56 -19.86 37.57 7.25
C LYS A 56 -20.48 38.90 7.69
N SER A 57 -21.80 39.02 7.54
CA SER A 57 -22.56 40.18 8.04
C SER A 57 -22.31 40.39 9.55
N GLY A 58 -21.92 41.56 9.93
CA GLY A 58 -21.51 41.89 11.31
C GLY A 58 -20.06 41.56 11.66
N GLY A 59 -19.27 41.02 10.76
CA GLY A 59 -17.83 40.81 10.94
C GLY A 59 -17.00 42.10 10.73
N ILE A 60 -15.76 42.09 11.20
CA ILE A 60 -14.85 43.25 11.16
C ILE A 60 -14.50 43.66 9.75
N SER A 61 -14.48 42.72 8.80
CA SER A 61 -14.17 42.94 7.37
C SER A 61 -15.36 42.61 6.49
N ASN A 62 -16.59 42.94 6.94
CA ASN A 62 -17.79 42.61 6.18
C ASN A 62 -17.80 43.38 4.82
N VAL A 63 -18.33 42.73 3.79
CA VAL A 63 -18.33 43.27 2.42
C VAL A 63 -19.28 44.44 2.23
N GLN A 64 -20.28 44.64 3.13
CA GLN A 64 -21.28 45.70 3.02
C GLN A 64 -20.81 47.04 3.55
N ASN A 65 -20.14 47.05 4.69
CA ASN A 65 -19.76 48.30 5.38
C ASN A 65 -18.29 48.29 5.84
N GLY A 66 -17.51 47.30 5.47
CA GLY A 66 -16.12 47.14 5.84
C GLY A 66 -15.12 47.56 4.77
N ASP A 67 -13.86 47.32 5.05
CA ASP A 67 -12.76 47.59 4.12
C ASP A 67 -12.72 46.52 3.02
N LEU A 68 -13.13 46.90 1.83
CA LEU A 68 -13.18 46.01 0.66
C LEU A 68 -11.79 45.51 0.25
N SER A 69 -10.74 46.33 0.45
CA SER A 69 -9.35 45.92 0.19
C SER A 69 -8.91 44.82 1.13
N LYS A 70 -9.32 44.90 2.39
CA LYS A 70 -9.03 43.89 3.41
C LYS A 70 -9.81 42.59 3.11
N ALA A 71 -11.07 42.71 2.72
CA ALA A 71 -11.88 41.56 2.30
C ALA A 71 -11.25 40.84 1.10
N GLN A 72 -10.74 41.58 0.14
CA GLN A 72 -10.04 41.00 -1.02
C GLN A 72 -8.75 40.28 -0.60
N SER A 73 -7.95 40.87 0.29
CA SER A 73 -6.73 40.24 0.80
C SER A 73 -7.03 38.91 1.54
N VAL A 74 -8.10 38.86 2.33
CA VAL A 74 -8.54 37.63 3.03
C VAL A 74 -8.89 36.54 2.01
N ILE A 75 -9.62 36.89 0.95
CA ILE A 75 -10.01 35.94 -0.09
C ILE A 75 -8.77 35.45 -0.83
N ASP A 76 -7.85 36.32 -1.21
CA ASP A 76 -6.62 35.97 -1.90
C ASP A 76 -5.75 35.03 -1.05
N ASP A 77 -5.62 35.29 0.24
CA ASP A 77 -4.88 34.43 1.17
C ASP A 77 -5.56 33.07 1.33
N ALA A 78 -6.88 33.04 1.44
CA ALA A 78 -7.64 31.80 1.48
C ALA A 78 -7.43 30.96 0.21
N ILE A 79 -7.47 31.58 -0.97
CA ILE A 79 -7.23 30.91 -2.26
C ILE A 79 -5.80 30.35 -2.32
N LYS A 80 -4.80 31.12 -1.89
CA LYS A 80 -3.40 30.67 -1.83
C LYS A 80 -3.23 29.48 -0.91
N GLN A 81 -3.84 29.51 0.28
CA GLN A 81 -3.79 28.39 1.23
C GLN A 81 -4.42 27.12 0.66
N VAL A 82 -5.61 27.22 0.08
CA VAL A 82 -6.28 26.07 -0.55
C VAL A 82 -5.47 25.53 -1.74
N SER A 83 -4.92 26.43 -2.56
CA SER A 83 -4.09 26.05 -3.71
C SER A 83 -2.80 25.36 -3.27
N SER A 84 -2.15 25.85 -2.21
CA SER A 84 -0.97 25.21 -1.60
C SER A 84 -1.31 23.84 -1.05
N LEU A 85 -2.42 23.70 -0.33
CA LEU A 85 -2.87 22.43 0.19
C LEU A 85 -3.15 21.40 -0.93
N ARG A 86 -3.83 21.84 -1.99
CA ARG A 86 -4.08 21.01 -3.17
C ARG A 86 -2.77 20.58 -3.85
N GLY A 87 -1.79 21.49 -3.96
CA GLY A 87 -0.46 21.18 -4.49
C GLY A 87 0.26 20.12 -3.66
N ARG A 88 0.23 20.24 -2.33
CA ARG A 88 0.82 19.26 -1.41
C ARG A 88 0.14 17.89 -1.51
N LEU A 89 -1.19 17.86 -1.57
CA LEU A 89 -1.96 16.62 -1.74
C LEU A 89 -1.66 15.96 -3.10
N GLY A 90 -1.60 16.73 -4.17
CA GLY A 90 -1.24 16.24 -5.50
C GLY A 90 0.18 15.68 -5.56
N ALA A 91 1.15 16.37 -4.94
CA ALA A 91 2.52 15.88 -4.83
C ALA A 91 2.60 14.58 -4.01
N PHE A 92 1.87 14.49 -2.91
CA PHE A 92 1.78 13.27 -2.11
C PHE A 92 1.20 12.11 -2.91
N GLN A 93 0.09 12.34 -3.60
CA GLN A 93 -0.55 11.33 -4.44
C GLN A 93 0.39 10.83 -5.54
N LYS A 94 1.08 11.74 -6.23
CA LYS A 94 1.95 11.38 -7.34
C LYS A 94 3.24 10.69 -6.87
N ASN A 95 3.90 11.26 -5.88
CA ASN A 95 5.24 10.82 -5.50
C ASN A 95 5.21 9.69 -4.46
N THR A 96 4.33 9.75 -3.48
CA THR A 96 4.29 8.75 -2.40
C THR A 96 3.38 7.59 -2.76
N VAL A 97 2.12 7.86 -3.06
CA VAL A 97 1.15 6.80 -3.38
C VAL A 97 1.52 6.12 -4.71
N GLY A 98 1.88 6.91 -5.73
CA GLY A 98 2.29 6.38 -7.04
C GLY A 98 3.51 5.47 -6.96
N SER A 99 4.56 5.88 -6.24
CA SER A 99 5.76 5.04 -6.06
C SER A 99 5.47 3.77 -5.25
N THR A 100 4.61 3.86 -4.24
CA THR A 100 4.20 2.70 -3.44
C THR A 100 3.43 1.69 -4.29
N ILE A 101 2.48 2.14 -5.11
CA ILE A 101 1.75 1.27 -6.03
C ILE A 101 2.71 0.55 -6.97
N SER A 102 3.70 1.25 -7.53
CA SER A 102 4.70 0.64 -8.40
C SER A 102 5.55 -0.40 -7.66
N SER A 103 6.00 -0.10 -6.44
CA SER A 103 6.76 -1.04 -5.61
C SER A 103 5.95 -2.28 -5.23
N LEU A 104 4.69 -2.11 -4.88
CA LEU A 104 3.78 -3.23 -4.57
C LEU A 104 3.50 -4.06 -5.82
N GLY A 105 3.37 -3.43 -6.99
CA GLY A 105 3.24 -4.14 -8.27
C GLY A 105 4.43 -5.05 -8.56
N ILE A 106 5.65 -4.55 -8.39
CA ILE A 106 6.88 -5.33 -8.55
C ILE A 106 6.95 -6.48 -7.51
N ALA A 107 6.60 -6.20 -6.26
CA ALA A 107 6.57 -7.22 -5.21
C ALA A 107 5.56 -8.33 -5.51
N LEU A 108 4.39 -7.98 -6.04
CA LEU A 108 3.37 -8.93 -6.46
C LEU A 108 3.88 -9.81 -7.61
N GLU A 109 4.51 -9.21 -8.62
CA GLU A 109 5.08 -9.94 -9.76
C GLU A 109 6.19 -10.92 -9.31
N ASN A 110 7.10 -10.46 -8.44
CA ASN A 110 8.14 -11.31 -7.87
C ASN A 110 7.57 -12.48 -7.06
N THR A 111 6.51 -12.22 -6.29
CA THR A 111 5.85 -13.28 -5.51
C THR A 111 5.14 -14.28 -6.42
N ALA A 112 4.46 -13.82 -7.46
CA ALA A 112 3.81 -14.69 -8.44
C ALA A 112 4.83 -15.52 -9.21
N ALA A 113 5.98 -14.94 -9.58
CA ALA A 113 7.07 -15.66 -10.23
C ALA A 113 7.68 -16.74 -9.31
N ALA A 114 7.87 -16.42 -8.03
CA ALA A 114 8.37 -17.38 -7.04
C ALA A 114 7.37 -18.53 -6.82
N GLU A 115 6.07 -18.22 -6.73
CA GLU A 115 5.01 -19.23 -6.65
C GLU A 115 5.01 -20.15 -7.87
N SER A 116 5.13 -19.58 -9.07
CA SER A 116 5.21 -20.36 -10.32
C SER A 116 6.40 -21.31 -10.33
N GLN A 117 7.58 -20.84 -9.91
CA GLN A 117 8.77 -21.70 -9.81
C GLN A 117 8.56 -22.90 -8.87
N ILE A 118 7.93 -22.70 -7.72
CA ILE A 118 7.65 -23.77 -6.76
C ILE A 118 6.67 -24.77 -7.39
N ARG A 119 5.57 -24.27 -7.95
CA ARG A 119 4.54 -25.13 -8.55
C ARG A 119 5.05 -25.91 -9.75
N ASP A 120 5.82 -25.29 -10.65
CA ASP A 120 6.38 -25.94 -11.82
C ASP A 120 7.41 -27.01 -11.44
N THR A 121 8.21 -26.76 -10.39
CA THR A 121 9.17 -27.73 -9.86
C THR A 121 8.46 -28.93 -9.27
N ASP A 122 7.42 -28.71 -8.46
CA ASP A 122 6.63 -29.79 -7.87
C ASP A 122 5.91 -30.62 -8.95
N PHE A 123 5.34 -29.97 -9.96
CA PHE A 123 4.69 -30.65 -11.07
C PHE A 123 5.65 -31.52 -11.88
N ALA A 124 6.86 -31.03 -12.14
CA ALA A 124 7.89 -31.80 -12.84
C ALA A 124 8.34 -33.04 -12.03
N ALA A 125 8.55 -32.88 -10.74
CA ALA A 125 8.91 -33.99 -9.85
C ALA A 125 7.80 -35.04 -9.78
N GLU A 126 6.55 -34.63 -9.67
CA GLU A 126 5.39 -35.53 -9.61
C GLU A 126 5.18 -36.27 -10.95
N THR A 127 5.33 -35.56 -12.08
CA THR A 127 5.23 -36.18 -13.41
C THR A 127 6.32 -37.23 -13.64
N ALA A 128 7.55 -36.95 -13.18
CA ALA A 128 8.65 -37.90 -13.23
C ALA A 128 8.39 -39.14 -12.34
N SER A 129 7.83 -38.93 -11.17
CA SER A 129 7.43 -40.00 -10.25
C SER A 129 6.32 -40.88 -10.83
N LEU A 130 5.30 -40.26 -11.41
CA LEU A 130 4.21 -40.94 -12.11
C LEU A 130 4.72 -41.79 -13.28
N THR A 131 5.57 -41.22 -14.14
CA THR A 131 6.15 -41.93 -15.29
C THR A 131 6.99 -43.11 -14.82
N ARG A 132 7.82 -42.94 -13.78
CA ARG A 132 8.58 -44.05 -13.17
C ARG A 132 7.67 -45.14 -12.66
N GLY A 133 6.59 -44.79 -11.98
CA GLY A 133 5.58 -45.72 -11.49
C GLY A 133 4.95 -46.55 -12.61
N GLN A 134 4.59 -45.91 -13.73
CA GLN A 134 4.02 -46.55 -14.91
C GLN A 134 5.01 -47.53 -15.55
N ILE A 135 6.28 -47.14 -15.69
CA ILE A 135 7.33 -48.00 -16.24
C ILE A 135 7.56 -49.24 -15.34
N LEU A 136 7.63 -49.03 -14.04
CA LEU A 136 7.79 -50.12 -13.05
C LEU A 136 6.60 -51.08 -13.08
N GLN A 137 5.39 -50.57 -13.22
CA GLN A 137 4.18 -51.39 -13.36
C GLN A 137 4.21 -52.23 -14.61
N GLN A 138 4.57 -51.67 -15.75
CA GLN A 138 4.70 -52.42 -17.01
C GLN A 138 5.79 -53.46 -16.94
N ALA A 139 6.95 -53.14 -16.35
CA ALA A 139 8.04 -54.09 -16.20
C ALA A 139 7.66 -55.24 -15.27
N ALA A 140 6.92 -54.94 -14.15
CA ALA A 140 6.43 -55.97 -13.26
C ALA A 140 5.44 -56.94 -13.95
N ILE A 141 4.53 -56.45 -14.76
CA ILE A 141 3.57 -57.27 -15.52
C ILE A 141 4.32 -58.18 -16.52
N GLN A 142 5.31 -57.62 -17.22
CA GLN A 142 6.12 -58.42 -18.15
C GLN A 142 6.95 -59.50 -17.41
N SER A 143 7.56 -59.15 -16.29
CA SER A 143 8.30 -60.11 -15.47
C SER A 143 7.39 -61.22 -14.92
N LEU A 144 6.17 -60.88 -14.50
CA LEU A 144 5.20 -61.87 -14.05
C LEU A 144 4.75 -62.80 -15.19
N ALA A 145 4.53 -62.27 -16.38
CA ALA A 145 4.20 -63.05 -17.58
C ALA A 145 5.32 -64.04 -17.93
N LEU A 146 6.58 -63.57 -17.87
CA LEU A 146 7.75 -64.40 -18.14
C LEU A 146 7.92 -65.50 -17.06
N ALA A 147 7.72 -65.14 -15.78
CA ALA A 147 7.78 -66.06 -14.67
C ALA A 147 6.70 -67.17 -14.79
N ASN A 148 5.51 -66.81 -15.23
CA ASN A 148 4.43 -67.77 -15.46
C ASN A 148 4.63 -68.67 -16.70
N SER A 149 5.35 -68.20 -17.71
CA SER A 149 5.65 -69.01 -18.92
C SER A 149 6.83 -69.94 -18.72
N SER A 150 7.75 -69.68 -17.80
CA SER A 150 8.92 -70.50 -17.52
C SER A 150 8.60 -71.94 -17.11
N PRO A 151 7.66 -72.19 -16.18
CA PRO A 151 7.27 -73.54 -15.78
C PRO A 151 6.63 -74.34 -16.93
N GLN A 152 5.89 -73.67 -17.81
CA GLN A 152 5.27 -74.33 -18.96
C GLN A 152 6.30 -74.77 -19.99
N ALA A 153 7.37 -74.02 -20.18
CA ALA A 153 8.48 -74.42 -21.07
C ALA A 153 9.24 -75.64 -20.51
N VAL A 154 9.42 -75.70 -19.18
CA VAL A 154 10.03 -76.87 -18.53
C VAL A 154 9.13 -78.10 -18.63
N LEU A 155 7.83 -77.97 -18.48
CA LEU A 155 6.87 -79.05 -18.64
C LEU A 155 6.84 -79.61 -20.06
N SER A 156 6.99 -78.73 -21.08
CA SER A 156 7.05 -79.17 -22.47
C SER A 156 8.35 -79.89 -22.87
N LEU A 157 9.40 -79.78 -22.05
CA LEU A 157 10.67 -80.50 -22.23
C LEU A 157 10.71 -81.86 -21.52
N LEU A 158 9.81 -82.08 -20.56
CA LEU A 158 9.74 -83.34 -19.79
C LEU A 158 8.68 -84.36 -20.27
N GLY A 159 7.78 -83.93 -21.12
CA GLY A 159 6.70 -84.77 -21.63
C GLY A 159 6.35 -84.53 -23.03
#